data_dde01b4d8d1e683857f4ef42f7d4d85a
#
_entry.id   dde01b4d8d1e683857f4ef42f7d4d85a
#
_cell.length_a   1.000
_cell.length_b   1.000
_cell.length_c   1.000
_cell.angle_alpha   90.00
_cell.angle_beta   90.00
_cell.angle_gamma   90.00
#
_symmetry.space_group_name_H-M   'P 1'
#
loop_
_entity.id
_entity.type
_entity.pdbx_description
1 polymer ?
#
loop_
_entity_poly.entity_id
_entity_poly.type
_entity_poly.pdbx_seq_one_letter_code
_entity_poly.pdbx_strand_id
1 'polypeptide(L)'
;MIENNIISDHFTVEGLKKLKITPPDAKMYKKILSNWDSVAKPLDGMGDFELLTAKIGAVLGDENIDISKKAVIMMCADNGVVAEGISQSGQDVTLAVAKSMARKASSVGRMAMTTGADTIPVDIGINSDESVKGLLQRKVRMGTRNFAKEPAMTKAETLEAIAAGIKIVRGCKADGYRIIAVSYTHLTLPTIA
;
A
#
# COMPACT_ATOMS: atom_id res chain seq x y z
N MET A 1 12.06 11.69 -3.93
CA MET A 1 11.58 12.22 -5.23
C MET A 1 10.10 11.91 -5.52
N ILE A 2 9.34 11.37 -4.56
CA ILE A 2 7.87 11.20 -4.64
C ILE A 2 7.12 12.55 -4.48
N GLU A 3 7.83 13.65 -4.27
CA GLU A 3 7.24 14.93 -3.83
C GLU A 3 6.63 15.81 -4.93
N ASN A 4 6.97 15.66 -6.21
CA ASN A 4 6.76 16.77 -7.17
C ASN A 4 5.92 16.50 -8.43
N ASN A 5 5.15 15.42 -8.53
CA ASN A 5 4.17 15.28 -9.61
C ASN A 5 2.74 15.31 -9.07
N ILE A 6 2.37 16.45 -8.52
CA ILE A 6 1.01 16.72 -8.06
C ILE A 6 0.21 17.24 -9.27
N ILE A 7 -0.47 16.36 -9.95
CA ILE A 7 -1.61 16.76 -10.78
C ILE A 7 -2.69 17.16 -9.78
N SER A 8 -3.08 18.44 -9.83
CA SER A 8 -4.16 19.03 -9.04
C SER A 8 -5.53 18.58 -9.54
N ASP A 9 -5.76 17.28 -9.62
CA ASP A 9 -7.09 16.76 -9.94
C ASP A 9 -7.90 16.72 -8.65
N HIS A 10 -8.93 17.53 -8.59
CA HIS A 10 -9.97 17.35 -7.57
C HIS A 10 -10.57 15.96 -7.76
N PHE A 11 -10.16 15.02 -6.90
CA PHE A 11 -10.73 13.68 -6.92
C PHE A 11 -12.20 13.77 -6.53
N THR A 12 -13.08 13.49 -7.50
CA THR A 12 -14.51 13.37 -7.29
C THR A 12 -14.94 11.92 -7.40
N VAL A 13 -16.12 11.60 -6.90
CA VAL A 13 -16.70 10.25 -7.06
C VAL A 13 -16.83 9.88 -8.53
N GLU A 14 -17.24 10.82 -9.36
CA GLU A 14 -17.37 10.66 -10.81
C GLU A 14 -15.99 10.44 -11.46
N GLY A 15 -14.97 11.15 -11.01
CA GLY A 15 -13.60 10.98 -11.46
C GLY A 15 -13.05 9.59 -11.11
N LEU A 16 -13.32 9.11 -9.89
CA LEU A 16 -12.92 7.76 -9.47
C LEU A 16 -13.61 6.67 -10.31
N LYS A 17 -14.93 6.81 -10.60
CA LYS A 17 -15.67 5.88 -11.46
C LYS A 17 -15.13 5.84 -12.90
N LYS A 18 -14.53 6.93 -13.37
CA LYS A 18 -13.96 7.04 -14.73
C LYS A 18 -12.50 6.58 -14.81
N LEU A 19 -11.89 6.21 -13.68
CA LEU A 19 -10.52 5.67 -13.69
C LEU A 19 -10.46 4.41 -14.55
N LYS A 20 -9.70 4.49 -15.64
CA LYS A 20 -9.43 3.33 -16.48
C LYS A 20 -8.29 2.52 -15.86
N ILE A 21 -8.59 1.27 -15.53
CA ILE A 21 -7.59 0.27 -15.12
C ILE A 21 -7.41 -0.65 -16.32
N THR A 22 -6.20 -0.67 -16.88
CA THR A 22 -5.87 -1.56 -17.98
C THR A 22 -5.83 -3.01 -17.46
N PRO A 23 -6.59 -3.94 -18.07
CA PRO A 23 -6.51 -5.33 -17.68
C PRO A 23 -5.13 -5.91 -18.01
N PRO A 24 -4.71 -7.00 -17.33
CA PRO A 24 -3.50 -7.73 -17.66
C PRO A 24 -3.53 -8.22 -19.12
N ASP A 25 -2.36 -8.24 -19.78
CA ASP A 25 -2.25 -8.67 -21.17
C ASP A 25 -2.42 -10.19 -21.30
N ALA A 26 -3.58 -10.61 -21.83
CA ALA A 26 -3.89 -12.02 -22.04
C ALA A 26 -2.96 -12.73 -23.05
N LYS A 27 -2.37 -11.99 -24.01
CA LYS A 27 -1.42 -12.56 -24.97
C LYS A 27 -0.08 -12.83 -24.26
N MET A 28 0.37 -11.89 -23.45
CA MET A 28 1.58 -12.06 -22.65
C MET A 28 1.43 -13.20 -21.64
N TYR A 29 0.27 -13.32 -20.98
CA TYR A 29 -0.02 -14.45 -20.09
C TYR A 29 0.19 -15.80 -20.80
N LYS A 30 -0.44 -15.98 -21.97
CA LYS A 30 -0.31 -17.21 -22.76
C LYS A 30 1.13 -17.44 -23.24
N LYS A 31 1.83 -16.39 -23.64
CA LYS A 31 3.22 -16.46 -24.08
C LYS A 31 4.13 -17.00 -22.97
N ILE A 32 3.98 -16.49 -21.75
CA ILE A 32 4.81 -16.94 -20.61
C ILE A 32 4.51 -18.40 -20.25
N LEU A 33 3.24 -18.83 -20.26
CA LEU A 33 2.91 -20.25 -20.08
C LEU A 33 3.57 -21.11 -21.14
N SER A 34 3.49 -20.72 -22.43
CA SER A 34 4.17 -21.43 -23.50
C SER A 34 5.69 -21.47 -23.35
N ASN A 35 6.30 -20.40 -22.79
CA ASN A 35 7.73 -20.41 -22.46
C ASN A 35 8.03 -21.47 -21.40
N TRP A 36 7.18 -21.59 -20.36
CA TRP A 36 7.31 -22.64 -19.35
C TRP A 36 7.19 -24.05 -19.94
N ASP A 37 6.25 -24.27 -20.87
CA ASP A 37 6.08 -25.56 -21.55
C ASP A 37 7.29 -25.95 -22.42
N SER A 38 8.05 -24.96 -22.89
CA SER A 38 9.27 -25.17 -23.69
C SER A 38 10.49 -25.56 -22.84
N VAL A 39 10.44 -25.41 -21.54
CA VAL A 39 11.51 -25.82 -20.63
C VAL A 39 11.48 -27.33 -20.42
N ALA A 40 12.65 -27.98 -20.41
CA ALA A 40 12.76 -29.42 -20.17
C ALA A 40 12.43 -29.77 -18.72
N LYS A 41 11.13 -29.93 -18.44
CA LYS A 41 10.53 -30.30 -17.15
C LYS A 41 9.22 -31.05 -17.38
N PRO A 42 8.66 -31.78 -16.39
CA PRO A 42 7.29 -32.26 -16.50
C PRO A 42 6.32 -31.09 -16.74
N LEU A 43 5.26 -31.32 -17.53
CA LEU A 43 4.21 -30.32 -17.71
C LEU A 43 3.64 -29.93 -16.34
N ASP A 44 3.44 -28.61 -16.17
CA ASP A 44 2.98 -28.03 -14.88
C ASP A 44 3.87 -28.36 -13.68
N GLY A 45 5.12 -28.80 -13.89
CA GLY A 45 6.00 -29.33 -12.87
C GLY A 45 6.36 -28.35 -11.76
N MET A 46 6.25 -27.03 -12.02
CA MET A 46 6.43 -25.97 -11.01
C MET A 46 5.11 -25.49 -10.41
N GLY A 47 3.97 -26.08 -10.82
CA GLY A 47 2.65 -25.78 -10.28
C GLY A 47 2.28 -24.30 -10.33
N ASP A 48 1.78 -23.78 -9.20
CA ASP A 48 1.32 -22.39 -9.10
C ASP A 48 2.38 -21.34 -9.44
N PHE A 49 3.67 -21.67 -9.36
CA PHE A 49 4.75 -20.76 -9.70
C PHE A 49 4.69 -20.33 -11.17
N GLU A 50 4.37 -21.26 -12.09
CA GLU A 50 4.21 -20.96 -13.51
C GLU A 50 3.04 -20.00 -13.74
N LEU A 51 1.90 -20.27 -13.08
CA LEU A 51 0.71 -19.43 -13.16
C LEU A 51 0.94 -18.02 -12.59
N LEU A 52 1.66 -17.92 -11.46
CA LEU A 52 1.97 -16.65 -10.82
C LEU A 52 2.92 -15.80 -11.67
N THR A 53 3.97 -16.40 -12.22
CA THR A 53 4.90 -15.70 -13.10
C THR A 53 4.20 -15.23 -14.38
N ALA A 54 3.32 -16.06 -14.96
CA ALA A 54 2.52 -15.66 -16.12
C ALA A 54 1.59 -14.47 -15.80
N LYS A 55 0.96 -14.45 -14.62
CA LYS A 55 0.14 -13.32 -14.16
C LYS A 55 0.97 -12.06 -13.97
N ILE A 56 2.15 -12.16 -13.36
CA ILE A 56 3.06 -11.02 -13.16
C ILE A 56 3.48 -10.44 -14.51
N GLY A 57 3.95 -11.27 -15.44
CA GLY A 57 4.34 -10.81 -16.75
C GLY A 57 3.18 -10.20 -17.55
N ALA A 58 1.97 -10.74 -17.44
CA ALA A 58 0.77 -10.16 -18.04
C ALA A 58 0.45 -8.75 -17.49
N VAL A 59 0.67 -8.52 -16.20
CA VAL A 59 0.50 -7.19 -15.58
C VAL A 59 1.60 -6.23 -16.03
N LEU A 60 2.83 -6.71 -16.14
CA LEU A 60 3.97 -5.90 -16.57
C LEU A 60 3.96 -5.65 -18.11
N GLY A 61 3.31 -6.52 -18.88
CA GLY A 61 3.37 -6.52 -20.35
C GLY A 61 4.72 -6.95 -20.89
N ASP A 62 5.48 -7.74 -20.12
CA ASP A 62 6.85 -8.15 -20.44
C ASP A 62 7.08 -9.61 -20.00
N GLU A 63 7.75 -10.40 -20.85
CA GLU A 63 8.16 -11.76 -20.52
C GLU A 63 9.45 -11.79 -19.68
N ASN A 64 10.27 -10.75 -19.77
CA ASN A 64 11.45 -10.57 -18.92
C ASN A 64 11.04 -9.92 -17.61
N ILE A 65 10.56 -10.75 -16.68
CA ILE A 65 10.00 -10.30 -15.42
C ILE A 65 11.10 -9.78 -14.50
N ASP A 66 11.17 -8.46 -14.33
CA ASP A 66 11.98 -7.82 -13.31
C ASP A 66 11.10 -7.29 -12.18
N ILE A 67 11.22 -7.90 -11.00
CA ILE A 67 10.54 -7.50 -9.76
C ILE A 67 11.56 -7.11 -8.66
N SER A 68 12.76 -6.74 -9.03
CA SER A 68 13.85 -6.39 -8.10
C SER A 68 13.48 -5.20 -7.22
N LYS A 69 12.84 -4.17 -7.79
CA LYS A 69 12.46 -2.97 -7.04
C LYS A 69 11.08 -3.12 -6.40
N LYS A 70 11.07 -3.27 -5.08
CA LYS A 70 9.90 -3.57 -4.26
C LYS A 70 9.75 -2.54 -3.16
N ALA A 71 8.51 -2.22 -2.78
CA ALA A 71 8.22 -1.34 -1.65
C ALA A 71 7.13 -1.91 -0.73
N VAL A 72 7.21 -1.57 0.54
CA VAL A 72 6.13 -1.73 1.50
C VAL A 72 5.66 -0.35 1.92
N ILE A 73 4.43 0.01 1.59
CA ILE A 73 3.77 1.24 2.01
C ILE A 73 3.07 0.96 3.34
N MET A 74 3.35 1.77 4.36
CA MET A 74 2.74 1.62 5.69
C MET A 74 1.89 2.85 5.97
N MET A 75 0.57 2.70 5.95
CA MET A 75 -0.38 3.79 6.21
C MET A 75 -0.61 3.93 7.70
N CYS A 76 -0.22 5.05 8.30
CA CYS A 76 -0.30 5.31 9.73
C CYS A 76 -1.43 6.29 10.02
N ALA A 77 -2.40 5.86 10.83
CA ALA A 77 -3.54 6.67 11.23
C ALA A 77 -4.08 6.21 12.59
N ASP A 78 -4.74 7.12 13.27
CA ASP A 78 -5.50 6.87 14.48
C ASP A 78 -7.00 6.82 14.18
N ASN A 79 -7.71 6.01 14.98
CA ASN A 79 -9.16 5.83 14.85
C ASN A 79 -9.86 6.29 16.13
N GLY A 80 -10.81 7.21 16.00
CA GLY A 80 -11.53 7.78 17.14
C GLY A 80 -12.35 6.79 17.95
N VAL A 81 -12.71 5.64 17.36
CA VAL A 81 -13.42 4.56 18.04
C VAL A 81 -12.62 3.90 19.18
N VAL A 82 -11.31 4.16 19.27
CA VAL A 82 -10.49 3.75 20.43
C VAL A 82 -11.09 4.24 21.75
N ALA A 83 -11.79 5.39 21.72
CA ALA A 83 -12.49 5.92 22.90
C ALA A 83 -13.56 4.98 23.48
N GLU A 84 -14.03 3.99 22.72
CA GLU A 84 -14.99 2.98 23.17
C GLU A 84 -14.31 1.78 23.87
N GLY A 85 -12.98 1.84 24.11
CA GLY A 85 -12.25 0.80 24.84
C GLY A 85 -12.02 -0.50 24.06
N ILE A 86 -12.16 -0.48 22.75
CA ILE A 86 -12.01 -1.68 21.88
C ILE A 86 -10.55 -2.01 21.58
N SER A 87 -9.61 -1.16 21.94
CA SER A 87 -8.17 -1.36 21.70
C SER A 87 -7.44 -1.59 23.02
N GLN A 88 -6.44 -2.48 23.00
CA GLN A 88 -5.55 -2.72 24.13
C GLN A 88 -4.56 -1.57 24.37
N SER A 89 -4.34 -0.71 23.39
CA SER A 89 -3.42 0.43 23.45
C SER A 89 -4.11 1.74 23.07
N GLY A 90 -3.59 2.85 23.57
CA GLY A 90 -4.03 4.19 23.21
C GLY A 90 -3.48 4.64 21.85
N GLN A 91 -3.88 5.83 21.42
CA GLN A 91 -3.44 6.44 20.16
C GLN A 91 -1.97 6.88 20.17
N ASP A 92 -1.37 7.08 21.35
CA ASP A 92 0.05 7.40 21.55
C ASP A 92 0.99 6.35 20.93
N VAL A 93 0.55 5.09 20.92
CA VAL A 93 1.31 3.97 20.32
C VAL A 93 1.48 4.13 18.82
N THR A 94 0.49 4.69 18.11
CA THR A 94 0.56 4.88 16.65
C THR A 94 1.75 5.76 16.26
N LEU A 95 1.94 6.88 16.93
CA LEU A 95 3.07 7.77 16.68
C LEU A 95 4.41 7.08 17.00
N ALA A 96 4.49 6.36 18.12
CA ALA A 96 5.71 5.64 18.52
C ALA A 96 6.09 4.57 17.49
N VAL A 97 5.09 3.82 16.99
CA VAL A 97 5.28 2.81 15.96
C VAL A 97 5.70 3.45 14.63
N ALA A 98 5.06 4.56 14.22
CA ALA A 98 5.42 5.31 13.02
C ALA A 98 6.88 5.82 13.06
N LYS A 99 7.33 6.33 14.22
CA LYS A 99 8.74 6.69 14.45
C LYS A 99 9.67 5.48 14.31
N SER A 100 9.27 4.32 14.80
CA SER A 100 10.02 3.07 14.66
C SER A 100 10.09 2.61 13.20
N MET A 101 9.00 2.74 12.44
CA MET A 101 8.94 2.45 11.00
C MET A 101 9.86 3.38 10.21
N ALA A 102 9.84 4.68 10.48
CA ALA A 102 10.70 5.67 9.83
C ALA A 102 12.20 5.37 10.02
N ARG A 103 12.56 4.76 11.16
CA ARG A 103 13.94 4.31 11.47
C ARG A 103 14.24 2.89 10.99
N LYS A 104 13.29 2.21 10.32
CA LYS A 104 13.38 0.79 9.92
C LYS A 104 13.61 -0.17 11.11
N ALA A 105 13.24 0.23 12.31
CA ALA A 105 13.42 -0.54 13.55
C ALA A 105 12.21 -1.42 13.91
N SER A 106 11.08 -1.22 13.23
CA SER A 106 9.88 -2.04 13.39
C SER A 106 10.03 -3.43 12.75
N SER A 107 9.15 -4.37 13.10
CA SER A 107 9.12 -5.72 12.49
C SER A 107 9.05 -5.65 10.97
N VAL A 108 8.14 -4.84 10.41
CA VAL A 108 8.03 -4.67 8.96
C VAL A 108 9.30 -4.06 8.35
N GLY A 109 9.94 -3.11 9.04
CA GLY A 109 11.21 -2.53 8.60
C GLY A 109 12.33 -3.57 8.53
N ARG A 110 12.44 -4.42 9.55
CA ARG A 110 13.43 -5.50 9.59
C ARG A 110 13.18 -6.55 8.51
N MET A 111 11.93 -6.98 8.34
CA MET A 111 11.56 -7.95 7.30
C MET A 111 11.78 -7.39 5.89
N ALA A 112 11.46 -6.13 5.65
CA ALA A 112 11.70 -5.48 4.37
C ALA A 112 13.19 -5.46 4.01
N MET A 113 14.07 -5.20 4.98
CA MET A 113 15.53 -5.23 4.77
C MET A 113 16.00 -6.61 4.30
N THR A 114 15.49 -7.72 4.85
CA THR A 114 15.91 -9.07 4.44
C THR A 114 15.45 -9.44 3.04
N THR A 115 14.38 -8.82 2.55
CA THR A 115 13.84 -9.06 1.20
C THR A 115 14.30 -8.04 0.16
N GLY A 116 15.11 -7.05 0.56
CA GLY A 116 15.53 -5.95 -0.30
C GLY A 116 14.38 -5.03 -0.72
N ALA A 117 13.32 -4.93 0.11
CA ALA A 117 12.21 -4.01 -0.14
C ALA A 117 12.44 -2.67 0.56
N ASP A 118 12.08 -1.57 -0.12
CA ASP A 118 12.04 -0.27 0.50
C ASP A 118 10.81 -0.11 1.39
N THR A 119 10.92 0.69 2.45
CA THR A 119 9.82 1.01 3.35
C THR A 119 9.40 2.46 3.15
N ILE A 120 8.11 2.69 2.98
CA ILE A 120 7.49 4.00 2.77
C ILE A 120 6.42 4.21 3.86
N PRO A 121 6.81 4.66 5.06
CA PRO A 121 5.84 4.98 6.08
C PRO A 121 5.16 6.32 5.77
N VAL A 122 3.85 6.36 5.88
CA VAL A 122 2.99 7.48 5.50
C VAL A 122 2.14 7.90 6.69
N ASP A 123 2.22 9.15 7.08
CA ASP A 123 1.22 9.76 7.97
C ASP A 123 0.00 10.14 7.15
N ILE A 124 -1.06 9.37 7.23
CA ILE A 124 -2.35 9.66 6.61
C ILE A 124 -3.38 10.20 7.60
N GLY A 125 -3.09 10.09 8.89
CA GLY A 125 -4.03 10.54 9.92
C GLY A 125 -3.61 10.24 11.35
N ILE A 126 -2.33 10.35 11.70
CA ILE A 126 -1.87 10.23 13.09
C ILE A 126 -2.41 11.42 13.90
N ASN A 127 -2.95 11.16 15.09
CA ASN A 127 -3.47 12.17 16.00
C ASN A 127 -2.33 12.89 16.76
N SER A 128 -1.47 13.54 16.01
CA SER A 128 -0.33 14.33 16.51
C SER A 128 0.05 15.36 15.47
N ASP A 129 0.52 16.52 15.91
CA ASP A 129 1.09 17.59 15.09
C ASP A 129 2.61 17.44 14.90
N GLU A 130 3.21 16.43 15.55
CA GLU A 130 4.64 16.18 15.46
C GLU A 130 5.04 15.73 14.04
N SER A 131 6.01 16.45 13.45
CA SER A 131 6.62 16.06 12.20
C SER A 131 7.76 15.06 12.43
N VAL A 132 7.64 13.87 11.85
CA VAL A 132 8.62 12.80 12.00
C VAL A 132 9.45 12.68 10.73
N LYS A 133 10.78 12.86 10.85
CA LYS A 133 11.70 12.68 9.73
C LYS A 133 11.64 11.24 9.20
N GLY A 134 11.49 11.09 7.88
CA GLY A 134 11.36 9.78 7.22
C GLY A 134 9.94 9.27 7.12
N LEU A 135 8.96 10.04 7.59
CA LEU A 135 7.53 9.77 7.44
C LEU A 135 6.95 10.66 6.34
N LEU A 136 6.38 10.06 5.29
CA LEU A 136 5.75 10.79 4.21
C LEU A 136 4.45 11.45 4.70
N GLN A 137 4.43 12.78 4.71
CA GLN A 137 3.28 13.54 5.20
C GLN A 137 2.17 13.59 4.16
N ARG A 138 1.04 12.96 4.46
CA ARG A 138 -0.21 12.95 3.65
C ARG A 138 -1.44 13.00 4.55
N LYS A 139 -1.29 13.65 5.72
CA LYS A 139 -2.33 13.72 6.75
C LYS A 139 -3.56 14.43 6.21
N VAL A 140 -4.69 13.73 6.26
CA VAL A 140 -6.03 14.28 5.93
C VAL A 140 -6.62 14.99 7.13
N ARG A 141 -6.47 14.37 8.30
CA ARG A 141 -6.87 14.93 9.58
C ARG A 141 -6.16 14.22 10.74
N MET A 142 -6.24 14.77 11.96
CA MET A 142 -5.72 14.14 13.17
C MET A 142 -6.70 13.07 13.67
N GLY A 143 -6.46 11.82 13.34
CA GLY A 143 -7.31 10.69 13.65
C GLY A 143 -8.69 10.75 12.98
N THR A 144 -9.44 9.69 12.94
CA THR A 144 -10.84 9.72 12.52
C THR A 144 -11.75 10.14 13.67
N ARG A 145 -13.01 10.51 13.38
CA ARG A 145 -14.04 10.63 14.39
C ARG A 145 -14.42 9.24 14.91
N ASN A 146 -15.09 9.22 16.06
CA ASN A 146 -15.62 7.99 16.62
C ASN A 146 -16.88 7.55 15.87
N PHE A 147 -16.79 6.49 15.07
CA PHE A 147 -17.91 6.03 14.26
C PHE A 147 -19.05 5.37 15.08
N ALA A 148 -18.85 5.13 16.38
CA ALA A 148 -19.95 4.76 17.27
C ALA A 148 -20.89 5.94 17.56
N LYS A 149 -20.47 7.19 17.30
CA LYS A 149 -21.21 8.40 17.60
C LYS A 149 -21.57 9.21 16.35
N GLU A 150 -20.68 9.23 15.38
CA GLU A 150 -20.84 10.01 14.14
C GLU A 150 -20.01 9.41 13.01
N PRO A 151 -20.21 9.78 11.74
CA PRO A 151 -19.38 9.29 10.64
C PRO A 151 -17.90 9.55 10.88
N ALA A 152 -17.04 8.52 10.73
CA ALA A 152 -15.61 8.60 10.98
C ALA A 152 -14.91 9.68 10.15
N MET A 153 -15.35 9.87 8.91
CA MET A 153 -14.83 10.85 7.96
C MET A 153 -15.96 11.46 7.16
N THR A 154 -15.80 12.70 6.75
CA THR A 154 -16.66 13.32 5.73
C THR A 154 -16.37 12.73 4.36
N LYS A 155 -17.28 12.92 3.41
CA LYS A 155 -17.06 12.51 2.02
C LYS A 155 -15.81 13.15 1.41
N ALA A 156 -15.53 14.41 1.72
CA ALA A 156 -14.33 15.12 1.24
C ALA A 156 -13.06 14.51 1.82
N GLU A 157 -13.00 14.29 3.13
CA GLU A 157 -11.86 13.63 3.81
C GLU A 157 -11.60 12.23 3.24
N THR A 158 -12.67 11.45 2.97
CA THR A 158 -12.57 10.11 2.37
C THR A 158 -11.96 10.18 0.97
N LEU A 159 -12.42 11.12 0.13
CA LEU A 159 -11.89 11.29 -1.22
C LEU A 159 -10.43 11.74 -1.20
N GLU A 160 -10.05 12.60 -0.25
CA GLU A 160 -8.68 13.03 -0.07
C GLU A 160 -7.76 11.87 0.34
N ALA A 161 -8.20 11.01 1.27
CA ALA A 161 -7.45 9.82 1.66
C ALA A 161 -7.25 8.85 0.49
N ILE A 162 -8.30 8.62 -0.31
CA ILE A 162 -8.20 7.79 -1.53
C ILE A 162 -7.22 8.42 -2.53
N ALA A 163 -7.31 9.73 -2.74
CA ALA A 163 -6.40 10.45 -3.62
C ALA A 163 -4.94 10.34 -3.18
N ALA A 164 -4.68 10.43 -1.87
CA ALA A 164 -3.33 10.25 -1.32
C ALA A 164 -2.78 8.86 -1.67
N GLY A 165 -3.56 7.79 -1.48
CA GLY A 165 -3.17 6.43 -1.84
C GLY A 165 -2.85 6.29 -3.34
N ILE A 166 -3.72 6.80 -4.21
CA ILE A 166 -3.52 6.76 -5.67
C ILE A 166 -2.24 7.51 -6.07
N LYS A 167 -2.00 8.69 -5.50
CA LYS A 167 -0.80 9.48 -5.78
C LYS A 167 0.47 8.75 -5.36
N ILE A 168 0.47 8.10 -4.19
CA ILE A 168 1.62 7.34 -3.70
C ILE A 168 1.93 6.16 -4.63
N VAL A 169 0.92 5.37 -5.02
CA VAL A 169 1.10 4.23 -5.91
C VAL A 169 1.60 4.67 -7.30
N ARG A 170 1.04 5.76 -7.85
CA ARG A 170 1.52 6.34 -9.11
C ARG A 170 2.97 6.83 -9.02
N GLY A 171 3.35 7.46 -7.90
CA GLY A 171 4.72 7.85 -7.62
C GLY A 171 5.66 6.64 -7.56
N CYS A 172 5.28 5.59 -6.84
CA CYS A 172 6.05 4.35 -6.80
C CYS A 172 6.24 3.74 -8.20
N LYS A 173 5.18 3.71 -9.02
CA LYS A 173 5.28 3.25 -10.41
C LYS A 173 6.26 4.09 -11.23
N ALA A 174 6.20 5.43 -11.12
CA ALA A 174 7.09 6.34 -11.83
C ALA A 174 8.56 6.16 -11.38
N ASP A 175 8.77 5.88 -10.09
CA ASP A 175 10.09 5.58 -9.53
C ASP A 175 10.58 4.15 -9.84
N GLY A 176 9.82 3.37 -10.62
CA GLY A 176 10.20 2.05 -11.10
C GLY A 176 9.90 0.88 -10.16
N TYR A 177 9.13 1.09 -9.09
CA TYR A 177 8.67 -0.04 -8.26
C TYR A 177 7.72 -0.95 -9.03
N ARG A 178 7.93 -2.26 -8.92
CA ARG A 178 7.17 -3.30 -9.62
C ARG A 178 6.29 -4.12 -8.68
N ILE A 179 6.69 -4.24 -7.42
CA ILE A 179 5.88 -4.85 -6.36
C ILE A 179 5.65 -3.82 -5.26
N ILE A 180 4.39 -3.67 -4.86
CA ILE A 180 3.98 -2.81 -3.76
C ILE A 180 3.14 -3.65 -2.81
N ALA A 181 3.64 -3.83 -1.59
CA ALA A 181 2.86 -4.35 -0.48
C ALA A 181 2.31 -3.18 0.35
N VAL A 182 1.14 -3.33 0.93
CA VAL A 182 0.53 -2.32 1.79
C VAL A 182 0.32 -2.90 3.18
N SER A 183 0.79 -2.17 4.17
CA SER A 183 0.54 -2.41 5.58
C SER A 183 -0.05 -1.16 6.21
N TYR A 184 -0.54 -1.26 7.44
CA TYR A 184 -1.15 -0.13 8.15
C TYR A 184 -0.97 -0.27 9.66
N THR A 185 -0.95 0.87 10.35
CA THR A 185 -1.17 0.90 11.79
C THR A 185 -2.66 0.98 12.02
N HIS A 186 -3.20 0.13 12.87
CA HIS A 186 -4.62 0.06 13.12
C HIS A 186 -4.90 -0.40 14.54
N LEU A 187 -6.15 -0.26 14.90
CA LEU A 187 -6.72 -0.99 16.01
C LEU A 187 -6.51 -2.48 15.77
N THR A 188 -6.10 -3.20 16.78
CA THR A 188 -6.08 -4.66 16.74
C THR A 188 -7.43 -5.13 16.23
N LEU A 189 -7.44 -5.80 15.08
CA LEU A 189 -8.60 -6.55 14.69
C LEU A 189 -8.93 -7.48 15.85
N PRO A 190 -10.18 -7.55 16.32
CA PRO A 190 -10.53 -8.55 17.28
C PRO A 190 -10.13 -9.89 16.68
N THR A 191 -9.23 -10.57 17.35
CA THR A 191 -8.98 -11.96 17.06
C THR A 191 -10.31 -12.63 17.30
N ILE A 192 -10.99 -12.98 16.25
CA ILE A 192 -12.18 -13.83 16.34
C ILE A 192 -11.63 -15.16 16.79
N ALA A 193 -11.76 -15.41 18.10
CA ALA A 193 -11.51 -16.71 18.68
C ALA A 193 -12.61 -17.66 18.24
#